data_39ffab02c1a88f412c6c1ce5f11cb5fa
#
_entry.id   39ffab02c1a88f412c6c1ce5f11cb5fa
#
_cell.length_a   1.000
_cell.length_b   1.000
_cell.length_c   1.000
_cell.angle_alpha   90.00
_cell.angle_beta   90.00
_cell.angle_gamma   90.00
#
_symmetry.space_group_name_H-M   'P 1'
#
loop_
_entity.id
_entity.type
_entity.pdbx_description
1 polymer ?
#
loop_
_entity_poly.entity_id
_entity_poly.type
_entity_poly.pdbx_seq_one_letter_code
_entity_poly.pdbx_strand_id
1 'polypeptide(L)'
;LPIFAEEAKHYISTQVTKSDYKENKPNKNHMWTLQDYTSRFYGEGRILADQNAYDMQSQFFDQLIEDYRWNDDPTFIALLRPALELHLKWIEECFDPDGDGCYESYLNTWPTDSQWYNGGGTAEETAYAYRGHQAAYDMAKNAGDTKSMEHHDAMLKRIKNGFQNILWLKDQGFSASYIEQEGNKRLHKNPWLYSIFLPIDAQLTSSCW
;
A
#
# COMPACT_ATOMS: atom_id res chain seq x y z
N LEU A 1 23.76 1.18 -7.55
CA LEU A 1 22.58 0.51 -8.12
C LEU A 1 22.63 -1.03 -7.97
N PRO A 2 23.67 -1.79 -8.40
CA PRO A 2 23.67 -3.25 -8.23
C PRO A 2 23.56 -3.73 -6.78
N ILE A 3 24.15 -3.01 -5.82
CA ILE A 3 24.10 -3.34 -4.40
C ILE A 3 22.64 -3.28 -3.89
N PHE A 4 21.91 -2.24 -4.23
CA PHE A 4 20.49 -2.13 -3.84
C PHE A 4 19.64 -3.21 -4.45
N ALA A 5 19.88 -3.60 -5.69
CA ALA A 5 19.14 -4.68 -6.34
C ALA A 5 19.36 -6.03 -5.64
N GLU A 6 20.56 -6.34 -5.19
CA GLU A 6 20.84 -7.58 -4.43
C GLU A 6 20.21 -7.58 -3.05
N GLU A 7 20.24 -6.47 -2.34
CA GLU A 7 19.53 -6.31 -1.08
C GLU A 7 18.02 -6.44 -1.26
N ALA A 8 17.46 -5.77 -2.27
CA ALA A 8 16.04 -5.88 -2.59
C ALA A 8 15.62 -7.32 -2.86
N LYS A 9 16.39 -8.08 -3.65
CA LYS A 9 16.16 -9.53 -3.87
C LYS A 9 16.16 -10.33 -2.57
N HIS A 10 17.12 -10.03 -1.68
CA HIS A 10 17.18 -10.69 -0.39
C HIS A 10 15.91 -10.40 0.43
N TYR A 11 15.53 -9.14 0.55
CA TYR A 11 14.34 -8.75 1.32
C TYR A 11 13.04 -9.33 0.72
N ILE A 12 12.87 -9.31 -0.59
CA ILE A 12 11.71 -9.94 -1.25
C ILE A 12 11.63 -11.43 -0.92
N SER A 13 12.76 -12.14 -0.92
CA SER A 13 12.78 -13.57 -0.60
C SER A 13 12.37 -13.88 0.84
N THR A 14 12.41 -12.89 1.73
CA THR A 14 12.01 -13.00 3.14
C THR A 14 10.60 -12.49 3.41
N GLN A 15 9.93 -11.94 2.42
CA GLN A 15 8.56 -11.44 2.54
C GLN A 15 7.51 -12.56 2.48
N VAL A 16 6.24 -12.16 2.52
CA VAL A 16 5.09 -13.06 2.59
C VAL A 16 5.08 -14.06 1.44
N THR A 17 5.03 -15.33 1.78
CA THR A 17 4.74 -16.43 0.86
C THR A 17 3.23 -16.68 0.77
N LYS A 18 2.81 -17.53 -0.18
CA LYS A 18 1.40 -17.93 -0.29
C LYS A 18 0.87 -18.64 0.96
N SER A 19 1.72 -19.42 1.63
CA SER A 19 1.34 -20.11 2.87
C SER A 19 1.19 -19.12 4.00
N ASP A 20 2.15 -18.22 4.15
CA ASP A 20 2.16 -17.22 5.22
C ASP A 20 0.98 -16.26 5.10
N TYR A 21 0.61 -15.87 3.89
CA TYR A 21 -0.57 -15.06 3.65
C TYR A 21 -1.86 -15.73 4.19
N LYS A 22 -2.02 -17.03 3.98
CA LYS A 22 -3.20 -17.76 4.47
C LYS A 22 -3.23 -17.92 5.98
N GLU A 23 -2.08 -18.21 6.56
CA GLU A 23 -1.93 -18.48 7.99
C GLU A 23 -1.99 -17.20 8.83
N ASN A 24 -1.48 -16.11 8.30
CA ASN A 24 -1.29 -14.87 9.04
C ASN A 24 -2.27 -13.76 8.62
N LYS A 25 -3.38 -14.12 8.00
CA LYS A 25 -4.42 -13.14 7.69
C LYS A 25 -4.93 -12.48 8.96
N PRO A 26 -4.97 -11.14 9.04
CA PRO A 26 -5.45 -10.45 10.22
C PRO A 26 -6.87 -10.87 10.59
N ASN A 27 -7.11 -10.98 11.88
CA ASN A 27 -8.46 -11.16 12.38
C ASN A 27 -9.21 -9.83 12.26
N LYS A 28 -10.40 -9.85 11.69
CA LYS A 28 -11.24 -8.65 11.52
C LYS A 28 -11.57 -7.91 12.82
N ASN A 29 -11.42 -8.59 13.95
CA ASN A 29 -11.72 -8.04 15.27
C ASN A 29 -10.48 -7.51 16.00
N HIS A 30 -9.32 -7.59 15.39
CA HIS A 30 -8.05 -7.19 15.97
C HIS A 30 -7.28 -6.27 15.06
N MET A 31 -6.36 -5.56 15.65
CA MET A 31 -5.44 -4.72 14.94
C MET A 31 -4.58 -5.52 13.97
N TRP A 32 -4.14 -4.83 12.95
CA TRP A 32 -3.37 -5.38 11.85
C TRP A 32 -2.00 -5.87 12.31
N THR A 33 -1.49 -6.85 11.61
CA THR A 33 -0.18 -7.42 11.89
C THR A 33 0.90 -6.75 11.06
N LEU A 34 2.08 -6.61 11.63
CA LEU A 34 3.23 -5.99 11.00
C LEU A 34 4.12 -7.04 10.34
N GLN A 35 3.98 -7.22 9.04
CA GLN A 35 4.77 -8.18 8.27
C GLN A 35 6.24 -7.80 8.15
N ASP A 36 6.52 -6.53 7.89
CA ASP A 36 7.87 -6.02 7.78
C ASP A 36 8.72 -6.34 9.01
N TYR A 37 8.17 -6.10 10.19
CA TYR A 37 8.86 -6.45 11.45
C TYR A 37 9.21 -7.93 11.51
N THR A 38 8.27 -8.78 11.15
CA THR A 38 8.45 -10.23 11.17
C THR A 38 9.51 -10.68 10.19
N SER A 39 9.43 -10.22 8.94
CA SER A 39 10.37 -10.57 7.89
C SER A 39 11.79 -10.16 8.25
N ARG A 40 11.96 -8.98 8.79
CA ARG A 40 13.28 -8.46 9.18
C ARG A 40 13.95 -9.30 10.29
N PHE A 41 13.18 -9.79 11.25
CA PHE A 41 13.73 -10.56 12.37
C PHE A 41 13.82 -12.05 12.09
N TYR A 42 12.89 -12.62 11.35
CA TYR A 42 12.79 -14.07 11.17
C TYR A 42 13.10 -14.53 9.76
N GLY A 43 13.11 -13.61 8.79
CA GLY A 43 13.48 -13.90 7.41
C GLY A 43 12.53 -14.81 6.65
N GLU A 44 11.31 -15.02 7.14
CA GLU A 44 10.36 -16.00 6.60
C GLU A 44 9.06 -15.35 6.09
N GLY A 45 8.91 -14.06 6.20
CA GLY A 45 7.70 -13.34 5.78
C GLY A 45 6.45 -13.65 6.61
N ARG A 46 6.61 -14.21 7.79
CA ARG A 46 5.48 -14.51 8.69
C ARG A 46 5.07 -13.30 9.49
N ILE A 47 3.78 -13.19 9.72
CA ILE A 47 3.22 -12.22 10.66
C ILE A 47 3.15 -12.87 12.03
N LEU A 48 4.01 -12.48 12.96
CA LEU A 48 4.12 -13.10 14.30
C LEU A 48 3.54 -12.24 15.42
N ALA A 49 3.29 -10.97 15.18
CA ALA A 49 2.78 -10.07 16.21
C ALA A 49 1.77 -9.09 15.66
N ASP A 50 0.71 -8.87 16.41
CA ASP A 50 -0.21 -7.77 16.14
C ASP A 50 0.45 -6.45 16.51
N GLN A 51 0.59 -5.60 15.51
CA GLN A 51 1.05 -4.23 15.68
C GLN A 51 0.24 -3.34 14.73
N ASN A 52 0.21 -2.07 15.04
CA ASN A 52 -0.63 -1.13 14.30
C ASN A 52 0.10 -0.43 13.16
N ALA A 53 1.41 -0.63 13.07
CA ALA A 53 2.29 0.08 12.15
C ALA A 53 2.45 -0.65 10.80
N TYR A 54 1.38 -0.93 10.13
CA TYR A 54 1.37 -1.71 8.89
C TYR A 54 1.68 -0.90 7.63
N ASP A 55 1.72 0.41 7.74
CA ASP A 55 2.26 1.29 6.70
C ASP A 55 3.72 0.97 6.35
N MET A 56 4.49 0.40 7.26
CA MET A 56 5.86 -0.04 7.00
C MET A 56 5.95 -1.12 5.92
N GLN A 57 4.97 -1.98 5.81
CA GLN A 57 4.90 -2.97 4.73
C GLN A 57 4.63 -2.29 3.39
N SER A 58 3.71 -1.34 3.36
CA SER A 58 3.40 -0.55 2.16
C SER A 58 4.59 0.30 1.72
N GLN A 59 5.29 0.94 2.65
CA GLN A 59 6.52 1.68 2.38
C GLN A 59 7.63 0.78 1.80
N PHE A 60 7.78 -0.42 2.33
CA PHE A 60 8.76 -1.37 1.82
C PHE A 60 8.50 -1.71 0.35
N PHE A 61 7.26 -2.04 -0.01
CA PHE A 61 6.91 -2.29 -1.40
C PHE A 61 7.02 -1.05 -2.28
N ASP A 62 6.73 0.14 -1.74
CA ASP A 62 6.92 1.38 -2.46
C ASP A 62 8.38 1.63 -2.86
N GLN A 63 9.33 1.33 -1.96
CA GLN A 63 10.76 1.39 -2.29
C GLN A 63 11.17 0.37 -3.35
N LEU A 64 10.61 -0.84 -3.31
CA LEU A 64 10.85 -1.85 -4.35
C LEU A 64 10.27 -1.44 -5.71
N ILE A 65 9.13 -0.75 -5.72
CA ILE A 65 8.54 -0.20 -6.94
C ILE A 65 9.40 0.90 -7.52
N GLU A 66 9.99 1.76 -6.68
CA GLU A 66 10.96 2.75 -7.16
C GLU A 66 12.19 2.09 -7.78
N ASP A 67 12.73 1.04 -7.15
CA ASP A 67 13.84 0.29 -7.74
C ASP A 67 13.46 -0.36 -9.09
N TYR A 68 12.26 -0.91 -9.19
CA TYR A 68 11.72 -1.45 -10.45
C TYR A 68 11.71 -0.43 -11.59
N ARG A 69 11.40 0.83 -11.32
CA ARG A 69 11.38 1.90 -12.33
C ARG A 69 12.74 2.20 -12.92
N TRP A 70 13.82 1.88 -12.22
CA TRP A 70 15.20 2.16 -12.61
C TRP A 70 16.00 0.92 -12.98
N ASN A 71 15.40 -0.26 -12.84
CA ASN A 71 16.10 -1.53 -12.95
C ASN A 71 15.32 -2.52 -13.81
N ASP A 72 15.84 -2.80 -15.00
CA ASP A 72 15.26 -3.77 -15.95
C ASP A 72 15.75 -5.21 -15.70
N ASP A 73 16.29 -5.54 -14.52
CA ASP A 73 16.76 -6.90 -14.22
C ASP A 73 15.58 -7.89 -14.19
N PRO A 74 15.50 -8.83 -15.15
CA PRO A 74 14.40 -9.79 -15.21
C PRO A 74 14.35 -10.70 -13.99
N THR A 75 15.47 -10.94 -13.31
CA THR A 75 15.51 -11.75 -12.09
C THR A 75 14.84 -11.01 -10.93
N PHE A 76 15.10 -9.72 -10.82
CA PHE A 76 14.42 -8.86 -9.84
C PHE A 76 12.91 -8.80 -10.08
N ILE A 77 12.50 -8.58 -11.34
CA ILE A 77 11.08 -8.53 -11.72
C ILE A 77 10.37 -9.87 -11.43
N ALA A 78 11.02 -10.99 -11.72
CA ALA A 78 10.47 -12.32 -11.45
C ALA A 78 10.26 -12.61 -9.95
N LEU A 79 11.07 -12.00 -9.09
CA LEU A 79 10.90 -12.08 -7.63
C LEU A 79 9.86 -11.07 -7.13
N LEU A 80 9.92 -9.84 -7.60
CA LEU A 80 9.06 -8.75 -7.13
C LEU A 80 7.58 -9.02 -7.47
N ARG A 81 7.28 -9.39 -8.71
CA ARG A 81 5.89 -9.52 -9.16
C ARG A 81 5.04 -10.43 -8.26
N PRO A 82 5.40 -11.69 -7.98
CA PRO A 82 4.58 -12.55 -7.13
C PRO A 82 4.48 -12.04 -5.68
N ALA A 83 5.51 -11.41 -5.16
CA ALA A 83 5.48 -10.82 -3.82
C ALA A 83 4.54 -9.60 -3.77
N LEU A 84 4.61 -8.72 -4.76
CA LEU A 84 3.73 -7.56 -4.89
C LEU A 84 2.26 -7.98 -5.04
N GLU A 85 1.96 -8.99 -5.84
CA GLU A 85 0.60 -9.54 -6.00
C GLU A 85 0.03 -10.05 -4.66
N LEU A 86 0.86 -10.72 -3.85
CA LEU A 86 0.44 -11.18 -2.52
C LEU A 86 0.21 -10.02 -1.56
N HIS A 87 1.09 -9.02 -1.58
CA HIS A 87 0.94 -7.81 -0.78
C HIS A 87 -0.35 -7.06 -1.14
N LEU A 88 -0.58 -6.79 -2.43
CA LEU A 88 -1.77 -6.09 -2.89
C LEU A 88 -3.04 -6.83 -2.52
N LYS A 89 -3.08 -8.15 -2.71
CA LYS A 89 -4.21 -8.96 -2.29
C LYS A 89 -4.45 -8.87 -0.78
N TRP A 90 -3.39 -8.84 0.02
CA TRP A 90 -3.51 -8.71 1.47
C TRP A 90 -4.07 -7.36 1.87
N ILE A 91 -3.57 -6.25 1.30
CA ILE A 91 -4.07 -4.92 1.63
C ILE A 91 -5.50 -4.68 1.11
N GLU A 92 -5.86 -5.23 -0.06
CA GLU A 92 -7.24 -5.18 -0.56
C GLU A 92 -8.23 -5.81 0.42
N GLU A 93 -7.90 -7.00 0.95
CA GLU A 93 -8.79 -7.73 1.85
C GLU A 93 -8.81 -7.17 3.27
N CYS A 94 -7.73 -6.52 3.70
CA CYS A 94 -7.54 -6.12 5.09
C CYS A 94 -7.68 -4.62 5.30
N PHE A 95 -7.32 -3.79 4.34
CA PHE A 95 -7.25 -2.33 4.48
C PHE A 95 -8.29 -1.58 3.63
N ASP A 96 -9.05 -2.29 2.82
CA ASP A 96 -10.22 -1.76 2.11
C ASP A 96 -11.39 -2.75 2.24
N PRO A 97 -11.78 -3.13 3.49
CA PRO A 97 -12.78 -4.17 3.72
C PRO A 97 -14.20 -3.76 3.33
N ASP A 98 -14.49 -2.47 3.25
CA ASP A 98 -15.78 -1.94 2.82
C ASP A 98 -15.82 -1.62 1.31
N GLY A 99 -14.67 -1.68 0.63
CA GLY A 99 -14.56 -1.55 -0.82
C GLY A 99 -14.75 -0.14 -1.34
N ASP A 100 -14.58 0.88 -0.51
CA ASP A 100 -14.77 2.28 -0.90
C ASP A 100 -13.59 2.87 -1.67
N GLY A 101 -12.44 2.17 -1.69
CA GLY A 101 -11.22 2.55 -2.38
C GLY A 101 -10.32 3.48 -1.57
N CYS A 102 -10.63 3.74 -0.32
CA CYS A 102 -9.77 4.44 0.63
C CYS A 102 -9.18 3.45 1.62
N TYR A 103 -7.88 3.22 1.55
CA TYR A 103 -7.21 2.21 2.36
C TYR A 103 -7.02 2.66 3.80
N GLU A 104 -7.40 1.81 4.73
CA GLU A 104 -7.44 2.08 6.17
C GLU A 104 -6.05 2.08 6.80
N SER A 105 -5.88 2.85 7.88
CA SER A 105 -4.73 2.80 8.76
C SER A 105 -5.13 3.12 10.20
N TYR A 106 -4.53 2.43 11.15
CA TYR A 106 -4.67 2.76 12.58
C TYR A 106 -3.46 3.49 13.12
N LEU A 107 -2.29 3.19 12.63
CA LEU A 107 -1.04 3.80 13.05
C LEU A 107 -0.12 3.94 11.84
N ASN A 108 0.32 5.16 11.60
CA ASN A 108 1.38 5.46 10.66
C ASN A 108 2.69 5.70 11.41
N THR A 109 3.75 5.00 11.03
CA THR A 109 5.06 5.12 11.66
C THR A 109 5.92 6.20 11.01
N TRP A 110 5.63 6.55 9.80
CA TRP A 110 6.38 7.52 9.02
C TRP A 110 5.52 8.74 8.66
N PRO A 111 6.01 9.94 8.81
CA PRO A 111 7.33 10.43 9.23
C PRO A 111 7.42 10.78 10.71
N THR A 112 6.42 10.57 11.49
CA THR A 112 6.25 11.19 12.80
C THR A 112 6.24 10.18 13.93
N ASP A 113 6.68 8.95 13.67
CA ASP A 113 6.67 7.88 14.66
C ASP A 113 5.42 7.93 15.54
N SER A 114 4.41 7.19 15.20
CA SER A 114 3.22 7.01 16.03
C SER A 114 2.07 7.99 15.81
N GLN A 115 1.78 8.33 14.57
CA GLN A 115 0.51 8.97 14.27
C GLN A 115 -0.62 7.96 14.38
N TRP A 116 -1.51 8.19 15.31
CA TRP A 116 -2.71 7.40 15.48
C TRP A 116 -3.85 7.95 14.62
N TYR A 117 -4.45 7.04 13.86
CA TYR A 117 -5.70 7.25 13.16
C TYR A 117 -6.83 6.48 13.84
N ASN A 118 -8.06 6.83 13.55
CA ASN A 118 -9.23 6.15 14.08
C ASN A 118 -9.78 5.10 13.09
N GLY A 119 -8.87 4.34 12.49
CA GLY A 119 -9.19 3.16 11.71
C GLY A 119 -9.98 3.39 10.44
N GLY A 120 -9.76 4.49 9.74
CA GLY A 120 -10.43 4.77 8.47
C GLY A 120 -9.45 4.97 7.33
N GLY A 121 -9.96 5.23 6.12
CA GLY A 121 -9.17 5.46 4.93
C GLY A 121 -8.23 6.65 5.08
N THR A 122 -6.94 6.45 4.83
CA THR A 122 -5.91 7.48 4.88
C THR A 122 -5.38 7.82 3.50
N ALA A 123 -4.93 9.06 3.32
CA ALA A 123 -4.38 9.50 2.05
C ALA A 123 -3.08 8.76 1.70
N GLU A 124 -2.27 8.45 2.72
CA GLU A 124 -0.97 7.78 2.57
C GLU A 124 -1.14 6.32 2.11
N GLU A 125 -1.90 5.52 2.86
CA GLU A 125 -2.13 4.11 2.50
C GLU A 125 -2.84 3.97 1.16
N THR A 126 -3.79 4.85 0.89
CA THR A 126 -4.47 4.91 -0.40
C THR A 126 -3.49 5.21 -1.55
N ALA A 127 -2.51 6.09 -1.32
CA ALA A 127 -1.47 6.39 -2.31
C ALA A 127 -0.52 5.21 -2.53
N TYR A 128 -0.09 4.53 -1.48
CA TYR A 128 0.74 3.32 -1.59
C TYR A 128 0.00 2.20 -2.35
N ALA A 129 -1.25 1.94 -2.01
CA ALA A 129 -2.08 0.96 -2.72
C ALA A 129 -2.20 1.30 -4.22
N TYR A 130 -2.45 2.56 -4.54
CA TYR A 130 -2.56 3.00 -5.94
C TYR A 130 -1.26 2.79 -6.72
N ARG A 131 -0.11 3.18 -6.16
CA ARG A 131 1.21 2.95 -6.77
C ARG A 131 1.53 1.47 -6.94
N GLY A 132 1.17 0.67 -5.95
CA GLY A 132 1.31 -0.78 -6.03
C GLY A 132 0.53 -1.37 -7.21
N HIS A 133 -0.73 -0.98 -7.35
CA HIS A 133 -1.56 -1.43 -8.47
C HIS A 133 -1.08 -0.89 -9.83
N GLN A 134 -0.53 0.33 -9.91
CA GLN A 134 0.10 0.83 -11.13
C GLN A 134 1.29 -0.05 -11.55
N ALA A 135 2.19 -0.35 -10.63
CA ALA A 135 3.35 -1.19 -10.90
C ALA A 135 2.95 -2.62 -11.31
N ALA A 136 1.99 -3.21 -10.60
CA ALA A 136 1.48 -4.54 -10.93
C ALA A 136 0.78 -4.57 -12.30
N TYR A 137 0.02 -3.52 -12.65
CA TYR A 137 -0.56 -3.37 -13.99
C TYR A 137 0.51 -3.34 -15.07
N ASP A 138 1.56 -2.55 -14.89
CA ASP A 138 2.66 -2.45 -15.86
C ASP A 138 3.43 -3.77 -16.00
N MET A 139 3.70 -4.46 -14.89
CA MET A 139 4.32 -5.79 -14.90
C MET A 139 3.43 -6.83 -15.62
N ALA A 140 2.12 -6.80 -15.37
CA ALA A 140 1.15 -7.68 -16.03
C ALA A 140 1.10 -7.39 -17.54
N LYS A 141 1.08 -6.13 -17.93
CA LYS A 141 1.10 -5.69 -19.32
C LYS A 141 2.35 -6.15 -20.05
N ASN A 142 3.53 -5.99 -19.45
CA ASN A 142 4.79 -6.43 -20.02
C ASN A 142 4.87 -7.96 -20.15
N ALA A 143 4.18 -8.70 -19.28
CA ALA A 143 4.08 -10.15 -19.35
C ALA A 143 2.94 -10.68 -20.23
N GLY A 144 2.09 -9.82 -20.78
CA GLY A 144 0.90 -10.22 -21.55
C GLY A 144 -0.21 -10.88 -20.71
N ASP A 145 -0.22 -10.65 -19.40
CA ASP A 145 -1.19 -11.23 -18.46
C ASP A 145 -2.46 -10.36 -18.40
N THR A 146 -3.35 -10.59 -19.34
CA THR A 146 -4.59 -9.82 -19.47
C THR A 146 -5.47 -9.86 -18.23
N LYS A 147 -5.52 -11.01 -17.53
CA LYS A 147 -6.36 -11.16 -16.33
C LYS A 147 -5.88 -10.26 -15.18
N SER A 148 -4.58 -10.26 -14.92
CA SER A 148 -4.01 -9.37 -13.90
C SER A 148 -4.14 -7.91 -14.30
N MET A 149 -3.96 -7.57 -15.58
CA MET A 149 -4.19 -6.21 -16.08
C MET A 149 -5.61 -5.72 -15.80
N GLU A 150 -6.63 -6.51 -16.14
CA GLU A 150 -8.04 -6.16 -15.91
C GLU A 150 -8.33 -5.97 -14.41
N HIS A 151 -7.79 -6.82 -13.55
CA HIS A 151 -7.93 -6.70 -12.11
C HIS A 151 -7.32 -5.39 -11.61
N HIS A 152 -6.06 -5.12 -11.92
CA HIS A 152 -5.39 -3.91 -11.44
C HIS A 152 -5.98 -2.62 -12.02
N ASP A 153 -6.44 -2.63 -13.27
CA ASP A 153 -7.15 -1.50 -13.85
C ASP A 153 -8.46 -1.19 -13.12
N ALA A 154 -9.20 -2.23 -12.73
CA ALA A 154 -10.41 -2.07 -11.92
C ALA A 154 -10.10 -1.48 -10.54
N MET A 155 -9.01 -1.96 -9.89
CA MET A 155 -8.56 -1.44 -8.60
C MET A 155 -8.10 0.01 -8.70
N LEU A 156 -7.32 0.37 -9.70
CA LEU A 156 -6.89 1.75 -9.94
C LEU A 156 -8.08 2.71 -10.09
N LYS A 157 -9.11 2.31 -10.84
CA LYS A 157 -10.34 3.09 -10.98
C LYS A 157 -11.09 3.23 -9.66
N ARG A 158 -11.20 2.15 -8.88
CA ARG A 158 -11.86 2.16 -7.56
C ARG A 158 -11.14 3.09 -6.59
N ILE A 159 -9.82 2.93 -6.45
CA ILE A 159 -8.99 3.74 -5.56
C ILE A 159 -9.05 5.22 -5.94
N LYS A 160 -8.89 5.53 -7.22
CA LYS A 160 -8.97 6.90 -7.70
C LYS A 160 -10.34 7.53 -7.44
N ASN A 161 -11.41 6.78 -7.63
CA ASN A 161 -12.76 7.24 -7.36
C ASN A 161 -12.99 7.47 -5.85
N GLY A 162 -12.57 6.54 -4.99
CA GLY A 162 -12.64 6.69 -3.53
C GLY A 162 -11.87 7.92 -3.06
N PHE A 163 -10.60 8.04 -3.45
CA PHE A 163 -9.77 9.19 -3.10
C PHE A 163 -10.41 10.53 -3.51
N GLN A 164 -10.88 10.64 -4.76
CA GLN A 164 -11.46 11.87 -5.30
C GLN A 164 -12.79 12.27 -4.65
N ASN A 165 -13.57 11.31 -4.21
CA ASN A 165 -14.88 11.58 -3.61
C ASN A 165 -14.85 11.71 -2.10
N ILE A 166 -13.91 11.05 -1.42
CA ILE A 166 -13.86 10.98 0.04
C ILE A 166 -12.74 11.86 0.61
N LEU A 167 -11.52 11.73 0.08
CA LEU A 167 -10.35 12.38 0.67
C LEU A 167 -9.96 13.70 0.00
N TRP A 168 -10.28 13.89 -1.28
CA TRP A 168 -9.88 15.10 -2.01
C TRP A 168 -10.73 16.30 -1.65
N LEU A 169 -10.11 17.36 -1.12
CA LEU A 169 -10.76 18.62 -0.75
C LEU A 169 -10.70 19.60 -1.93
N LYS A 170 -11.70 19.52 -2.82
CA LYS A 170 -11.75 20.28 -4.09
C LYS A 170 -11.56 21.80 -3.89
N ASP A 171 -12.16 22.34 -2.83
CA ASP A 171 -12.11 23.79 -2.56
C ASP A 171 -10.78 24.25 -1.97
N GLN A 172 -9.96 23.29 -1.50
CA GLN A 172 -8.69 23.54 -0.85
C GLN A 172 -7.48 23.16 -1.71
N GLY A 173 -7.69 22.29 -2.70
CA GLY A 173 -6.63 21.84 -3.61
C GLY A 173 -5.63 20.85 -3.00
N PHE A 174 -6.01 20.17 -1.90
CA PHE A 174 -5.22 19.12 -1.29
C PHE A 174 -6.12 18.04 -0.69
N SER A 175 -5.56 16.94 -0.22
CA SER A 175 -6.28 15.83 0.41
C SER A 175 -6.42 16.01 1.91
N ALA A 176 -7.54 15.56 2.47
CA ALA A 176 -7.66 15.30 3.89
C ALA A 176 -6.63 14.26 4.32
N SER A 177 -6.26 14.24 5.60
CA SER A 177 -5.36 13.21 6.13
C SER A 177 -6.04 11.85 6.13
N TYR A 178 -7.23 11.79 6.71
CA TYR A 178 -7.98 10.54 6.82
C TYR A 178 -9.46 10.79 7.13
N ILE A 179 -10.27 9.74 6.93
CA ILE A 179 -11.65 9.66 7.39
C ILE A 179 -11.75 8.64 8.53
N GLU A 180 -12.51 8.93 9.57
CA GLU A 180 -12.74 7.97 10.66
C GLU A 180 -13.61 6.81 10.18
N GLN A 181 -13.26 5.58 10.56
CA GLN A 181 -14.08 4.40 10.30
C GLN A 181 -15.23 4.28 11.27
N GLU A 182 -14.98 4.62 12.54
CA GLU A 182 -15.93 4.49 13.64
C GLU A 182 -16.42 5.84 14.15
N GLY A 183 -17.48 5.81 14.91
CA GLY A 183 -18.05 7.00 15.55
C GLY A 183 -18.77 7.91 14.55
N ASN A 184 -18.38 9.16 14.49
CA ASN A 184 -19.04 10.16 13.65
C ASN A 184 -18.54 10.19 12.19
N LYS A 185 -17.63 9.32 11.83
CA LYS A 185 -17.00 9.26 10.48
C LYS A 185 -16.50 10.62 10.00
N ARG A 186 -15.82 11.33 10.88
CA ARG A 186 -15.34 12.68 10.58
C ARG A 186 -14.19 12.63 9.59
N LEU A 187 -14.21 13.55 8.64
CA LEU A 187 -13.09 13.80 7.74
C LEU A 187 -12.09 14.77 8.38
N HIS A 188 -10.86 14.31 8.59
CA HIS A 188 -9.78 15.09 9.17
C HIS A 188 -9.07 15.91 8.08
N LYS A 189 -9.45 17.16 7.96
CA LYS A 189 -9.02 18.06 6.87
C LYS A 189 -7.66 18.71 7.08
N ASN A 190 -7.04 18.52 8.24
CA ASN A 190 -5.71 19.08 8.50
C ASN A 190 -4.66 18.20 7.84
N PRO A 191 -4.00 18.66 6.76
CA PRO A 191 -3.09 17.82 6.02
C PRO A 191 -1.76 17.67 6.75
N TRP A 192 -1.14 16.54 6.54
CA TRP A 192 0.27 16.34 6.83
C TRP A 192 1.08 16.49 5.55
N LEU A 193 2.37 16.58 5.69
CA LEU A 193 3.25 16.59 4.54
C LEU A 193 3.01 15.36 3.63
N TYR A 194 2.94 14.17 4.22
CA TYR A 194 2.79 12.91 3.48
C TYR A 194 1.40 12.73 2.87
N SER A 195 0.34 13.17 3.54
CA SER A 195 -1.01 13.16 2.96
C SER A 195 -1.15 14.11 1.76
N ILE A 196 -0.21 15.03 1.59
CA ILE A 196 -0.17 15.91 0.41
C ILE A 196 0.68 15.30 -0.69
N PHE A 197 1.98 15.02 -0.43
CA PHE A 197 2.88 14.71 -1.53
C PHE A 197 2.75 13.27 -2.04
N LEU A 198 2.45 12.27 -1.20
CA LEU A 198 2.26 10.90 -1.67
C LEU A 198 1.13 10.76 -2.69
N PRO A 199 -0.07 11.32 -2.49
CA PRO A 199 -1.10 11.32 -3.51
C PRO A 199 -0.74 12.08 -4.79
N ILE A 200 0.08 13.16 -4.69
CA ILE A 200 0.58 13.88 -5.85
C ILE A 200 1.54 12.99 -6.64
N ASP A 201 2.51 12.39 -5.96
CA ASP A 201 3.49 11.49 -6.57
C ASP A 201 2.83 10.24 -7.16
N ALA A 202 1.81 9.71 -6.52
CA ALA A 202 0.97 8.64 -7.03
C ALA A 202 0.03 9.05 -8.19
N GLN A 203 -0.06 10.33 -8.55
CA GLN A 203 -0.98 10.86 -9.57
C GLN A 203 -2.47 10.62 -9.27
N LEU A 204 -2.80 10.55 -7.99
CA LEU A 204 -4.19 10.47 -7.52
C LEU A 204 -4.91 11.80 -7.58
N THR A 205 -4.17 12.89 -7.45
CA THR A 205 -4.74 14.23 -7.50
C THR A 205 -5.19 14.60 -8.92
N SER A 206 -6.24 15.42 -9.04
CA SER A 206 -6.63 15.96 -10.33
C SER A 206 -5.51 16.87 -10.85
N SER A 207 -5.14 16.72 -12.12
CA SER A 207 -4.14 17.52 -12.82
C SER A 207 -4.61 18.97 -12.99
N CYS A 208 -4.64 19.71 -11.89
CA CYS A 208 -4.88 21.16 -11.89
C CYS A 208 -3.72 21.83 -11.15
N TRP A 209 -2.57 21.82 -11.80
CA TRP A 209 -1.47 22.76 -11.55
C TRP A 209 -1.07 23.38 -12.85
#